data_30c5e9738f23cf7f001719b451b50876
#
_entry.id   30c5e9738f23cf7f001719b451b50876
#
_cell.length_a   1.000
_cell.length_b   1.000
_cell.length_c   1.000
_cell.angle_alpha   90.00
_cell.angle_beta   90.00
_cell.angle_gamma   90.00
#
_symmetry.space_group_name_H-M   'P 1'
#
loop_
_entity.id
_entity.type
_entity.pdbx_description
1 polymer ?
#
loop_
_entity_poly.entity_id
_entity_poly.type
_entity_poly.pdbx_seq_one_letter_code
_entity_poly.pdbx_strand_id
1 'polypeptide(L)'
;MSGEGMISEQRSVHGDAGALRLKQLMHRGTEFLGTEYAILGGAMSWVSERNLVSAISNAGGFGVIACGAMNPAQLDLEIGETKLRTAKPFGVNLITMHPQLNELIDVCARHQVTHVVLAGGLPPGGAIDRIKAGGAKLIAFAPALALAKKMIRSGADALVIEGMEAGGHIGPVSTSVLAQEILPHVAADIPVFVAGGIGRGEAIAAYLEMGAVGVQLGTRFVCATESIAHANFKKAFIRASARDAIPSVQIDPRLPVIPVRALKNREMVAFAAKQIEVAQRLDSGEIEMMEAQLQIEHYWAGALRRAVIDGDVEGGSVMAGQSVGMVKREEPVAEIIAELVEEAEAALGSRG
;
A
#
# COMPACT_ATOMS: atom_id res chain seq x y z
N MET A 1 -26.47 39.02 -20.17
CA MET A 1 -25.44 38.25 -19.40
C MET A 1 -24.95 37.14 -20.32
N SER A 2 -23.69 37.16 -20.66
CA SER A 2 -23.09 36.22 -21.62
C SER A 2 -23.03 34.80 -21.05
N GLY A 3 -23.25 33.80 -21.89
CA GLY A 3 -23.26 32.39 -21.48
C GLY A 3 -21.97 31.91 -20.80
N GLU A 4 -20.85 32.61 -20.98
CA GLU A 4 -19.58 32.34 -20.30
C GLU A 4 -19.63 32.63 -18.78
N GLY A 5 -20.36 33.66 -18.34
CA GLY A 5 -20.54 33.97 -16.92
C GLY A 5 -21.36 32.89 -16.18
N MET A 6 -22.38 32.33 -16.80
CA MET A 6 -23.20 31.26 -16.22
C MET A 6 -22.41 29.93 -16.12
N ILE A 7 -21.55 29.62 -17.10
CA ILE A 7 -20.75 28.41 -17.10
C ILE A 7 -19.63 28.48 -16.03
N SER A 8 -19.04 29.66 -15.80
CA SER A 8 -18.03 29.84 -14.76
C SER A 8 -18.61 29.79 -13.35
N GLU A 9 -19.79 30.39 -13.13
CA GLU A 9 -20.52 30.30 -11.84
C GLU A 9 -20.96 28.86 -11.53
N GLN A 10 -21.50 28.13 -12.51
CA GLN A 10 -21.86 26.72 -12.31
C GLN A 10 -20.65 25.84 -12.02
N ARG A 11 -19.50 26.07 -12.66
CA ARG A 11 -18.26 25.35 -12.35
C ARG A 11 -17.75 25.63 -10.94
N SER A 12 -17.83 26.86 -10.43
CA SER A 12 -17.41 27.18 -9.06
C SER A 12 -18.32 26.55 -8.01
N VAL A 13 -19.64 26.58 -8.20
CA VAL A 13 -20.62 25.97 -7.28
C VAL A 13 -20.48 24.44 -7.23
N HIS A 14 -20.27 23.78 -8.35
CA HIS A 14 -20.06 22.32 -8.37
C HIS A 14 -18.70 21.93 -7.77
N GLY A 15 -17.66 22.74 -7.95
CA GLY A 15 -16.34 22.55 -7.33
C GLY A 15 -16.41 22.63 -5.80
N ASP A 16 -17.06 23.67 -5.28
CA ASP A 16 -17.23 23.85 -3.83
C ASP A 16 -18.07 22.74 -3.19
N ALA A 17 -19.12 22.26 -3.89
CA ALA A 17 -19.95 21.14 -3.43
C ALA A 17 -19.17 19.82 -3.41
N GLY A 18 -18.35 19.55 -4.43
CA GLY A 18 -17.50 18.38 -4.50
C GLY A 18 -16.44 18.35 -3.41
N ALA A 19 -15.75 19.47 -3.16
CA ALA A 19 -14.77 19.62 -2.10
C ALA A 19 -15.38 19.39 -0.71
N LEU A 20 -16.55 20.00 -0.45
CA LEU A 20 -17.27 19.77 0.79
C LEU A 20 -17.67 18.31 0.96
N ARG A 21 -18.15 17.66 -0.09
CA ARG A 21 -18.53 16.25 -0.07
C ARG A 21 -17.34 15.34 0.17
N LEU A 22 -16.21 15.57 -0.49
CA LEU A 22 -14.97 14.82 -0.28
C LEU A 22 -14.53 14.93 1.18
N LYS A 23 -14.48 16.14 1.73
CA LYS A 23 -14.14 16.39 3.14
C LYS A 23 -15.07 15.64 4.10
N GLN A 24 -16.37 15.63 3.85
CA GLN A 24 -17.34 14.89 4.67
C GLN A 24 -17.10 13.38 4.62
N LEU A 25 -16.89 12.80 3.43
CA LEU A 25 -16.66 11.37 3.26
C LEU A 25 -15.34 10.91 3.86
N MET A 26 -14.28 11.72 3.77
CA MET A 26 -12.96 11.43 4.35
C MET A 26 -12.85 11.75 5.85
N HIS A 27 -13.83 12.41 6.46
CA HIS A 27 -13.70 12.97 7.81
C HIS A 27 -13.20 11.95 8.85
N ARG A 28 -13.80 10.78 8.92
CA ARG A 28 -13.38 9.72 9.86
C ARG A 28 -11.96 9.24 9.59
N GLY A 29 -11.55 9.18 8.32
CA GLY A 29 -10.21 8.77 7.92
C GLY A 29 -9.17 9.84 8.26
N THR A 30 -9.45 11.10 7.97
CA THR A 30 -8.55 12.23 8.27
C THR A 30 -8.39 12.44 9.77
N GLU A 31 -9.47 12.32 10.55
CA GLU A 31 -9.42 12.36 12.03
C GLU A 31 -8.59 11.20 12.60
N PHE A 32 -8.77 9.99 12.05
CA PHE A 32 -8.02 8.82 12.49
C PHE A 32 -6.52 8.98 12.22
N LEU A 33 -6.12 9.43 11.01
CA LEU A 33 -4.73 9.57 10.60
C LEU A 33 -4.07 10.88 11.10
N GLY A 34 -4.86 11.91 11.38
CA GLY A 34 -4.36 13.26 11.70
C GLY A 34 -3.85 14.01 10.46
N THR A 35 -4.43 13.76 9.28
CA THR A 35 -3.99 14.30 7.98
C THR A 35 -5.07 15.16 7.32
N GLU A 36 -4.70 15.89 6.27
CA GLU A 36 -5.62 16.68 5.45
C GLU A 36 -6.49 15.79 4.56
N TYR A 37 -5.87 14.78 3.95
CA TYR A 37 -6.55 13.79 3.11
C TYR A 37 -6.35 12.40 3.67
N ALA A 38 -7.39 11.56 3.58
CA ALA A 38 -7.33 10.16 3.98
C ALA A 38 -6.74 9.28 2.85
N ILE A 39 -5.54 9.67 2.38
CA ILE A 39 -4.78 9.00 1.33
C ILE A 39 -3.48 8.46 1.94
N LEU A 40 -3.38 7.14 2.07
CA LEU A 40 -2.17 6.48 2.56
C LEU A 40 -1.23 6.17 1.41
N GLY A 41 0.06 6.41 1.61
CA GLY A 41 1.11 5.82 0.80
C GLY A 41 1.39 4.40 1.29
N GLY A 42 1.10 3.40 0.47
CA GLY A 42 1.32 2.00 0.83
C GLY A 42 2.81 1.71 1.08
N ALA A 43 3.08 0.80 2.01
CA ALA A 43 4.44 0.39 2.34
C ALA A 43 5.02 -0.49 1.23
N MET A 44 5.87 0.08 0.41
CA MET A 44 6.58 -0.60 -0.68
C MET A 44 8.03 -0.83 -0.27
N SER A 45 8.43 -2.09 -0.11
CA SER A 45 9.82 -2.45 0.25
C SER A 45 10.81 -1.79 -0.72
N TRP A 46 11.88 -1.19 -0.17
CA TRP A 46 12.93 -0.44 -0.87
C TRP A 46 12.48 0.89 -1.51
N VAL A 47 11.20 1.23 -1.52
CA VAL A 47 10.63 2.46 -2.13
C VAL A 47 10.10 3.40 -1.06
N SER A 48 9.31 2.89 -0.10
CA SER A 48 8.69 3.71 0.95
C SER A 48 9.66 3.92 2.11
N GLU A 49 10.56 4.87 1.93
CA GLU A 49 11.59 5.29 2.87
C GLU A 49 11.42 6.79 3.21
N ARG A 50 12.31 7.33 4.03
CA ARG A 50 12.24 8.69 4.60
C ARG A 50 11.84 9.80 3.62
N ASN A 51 12.34 9.78 2.37
CA ASN A 51 12.07 10.87 1.42
C ASN A 51 10.63 10.78 0.88
N LEU A 52 10.22 9.61 0.38
CA LEU A 52 8.87 9.41 -0.13
C LEU A 52 7.82 9.55 0.97
N VAL A 53 8.07 8.95 2.14
CA VAL A 53 7.15 8.98 3.28
C VAL A 53 6.93 10.40 3.77
N SER A 54 8.00 11.16 3.97
CA SER A 54 7.89 12.56 4.40
C SER A 54 7.20 13.44 3.34
N ALA A 55 7.47 13.21 2.04
CA ALA A 55 6.83 13.95 0.97
C ALA A 55 5.32 13.72 0.94
N ILE A 56 4.86 12.46 1.08
CA ILE A 56 3.43 12.13 1.16
C ILE A 56 2.77 12.81 2.37
N SER A 57 3.42 12.75 3.54
CA SER A 57 2.91 13.39 4.76
C SER A 57 2.86 14.91 4.63
N ASN A 58 3.88 15.53 4.05
CA ASN A 58 3.95 16.98 3.83
C ASN A 58 2.91 17.47 2.80
N ALA A 59 2.54 16.61 1.84
CA ALA A 59 1.50 16.90 0.85
C ALA A 59 0.07 16.65 1.36
N GLY A 60 -0.11 16.42 2.68
CA GLY A 60 -1.42 16.26 3.31
C GLY A 60 -1.94 14.81 3.35
N GLY A 61 -1.22 13.85 2.77
CA GLY A 61 -1.50 12.42 2.89
C GLY A 61 -0.88 11.78 4.14
N PHE A 62 -0.82 10.46 4.16
CA PHE A 62 -0.24 9.68 5.25
C PHE A 62 0.81 8.71 4.71
N GLY A 63 2.10 9.05 4.85
CA GLY A 63 3.20 8.20 4.45
C GLY A 63 3.39 7.02 5.42
N VAL A 64 3.81 5.85 4.91
CA VAL A 64 4.07 4.66 5.71
C VAL A 64 5.43 4.08 5.37
N ILE A 65 6.35 4.02 6.34
CA ILE A 65 7.68 3.41 6.19
C ILE A 65 7.53 1.90 5.99
N ALA A 66 8.19 1.34 4.97
CA ALA A 66 8.21 -0.10 4.71
C ALA A 66 9.38 -0.78 5.45
N CYS A 67 9.08 -1.45 6.55
CA CYS A 67 10.10 -2.07 7.41
C CYS A 67 10.40 -3.55 7.08
N GLY A 68 9.75 -4.15 6.09
CA GLY A 68 9.84 -5.60 5.86
C GLY A 68 11.25 -6.19 5.67
N ALA A 69 12.22 -5.38 5.24
CA ALA A 69 13.62 -5.79 5.07
C ALA A 69 14.60 -5.12 6.07
N MET A 70 14.08 -4.37 7.06
CA MET A 70 14.92 -3.62 8.02
C MET A 70 15.10 -4.38 9.32
N ASN A 71 16.29 -4.34 9.87
CA ASN A 71 16.51 -4.69 11.28
C ASN A 71 16.17 -3.52 12.22
N PRO A 72 16.11 -3.71 13.55
CA PRO A 72 15.76 -2.66 14.51
C PRO A 72 16.63 -1.39 14.42
N ALA A 73 17.93 -1.51 14.17
CA ALA A 73 18.82 -0.36 14.06
C ALA A 73 18.55 0.45 12.79
N GLN A 74 18.24 -0.23 11.69
CA GLN A 74 17.87 0.43 10.44
C GLN A 74 16.54 1.16 10.57
N LEU A 75 15.54 0.56 11.23
CA LEU A 75 14.25 1.20 11.47
C LEU A 75 14.39 2.42 12.39
N ASP A 76 15.21 2.31 13.44
CA ASP A 76 15.49 3.42 14.36
C ASP A 76 16.03 4.65 13.61
N LEU A 77 17.03 4.42 12.75
CA LEU A 77 17.59 5.46 11.88
C LEU A 77 16.53 6.01 10.91
N GLU A 78 15.76 5.14 10.29
CA GLU A 78 14.78 5.52 9.27
C GLU A 78 13.67 6.41 9.84
N ILE A 79 13.15 6.07 11.03
CA ILE A 79 12.15 6.90 11.73
C ILE A 79 12.76 8.25 12.13
N GLY A 80 13.98 8.24 12.68
CA GLY A 80 14.70 9.46 13.06
C GLY A 80 14.86 10.42 11.88
N GLU A 81 15.34 9.89 10.77
CA GLU A 81 15.54 10.66 9.54
C GLU A 81 14.23 11.15 8.90
N THR A 82 13.14 10.39 9.01
CA THR A 82 11.81 10.83 8.56
C THR A 82 11.32 12.00 9.38
N LYS A 83 11.49 11.96 10.72
CA LYS A 83 11.11 13.05 11.63
C LYS A 83 11.89 14.35 11.39
N LEU A 84 13.10 14.28 10.86
CA LEU A 84 13.85 15.47 10.46
C LEU A 84 13.28 16.13 9.20
N ARG A 85 12.52 15.39 8.37
CA ARG A 85 11.96 15.85 7.09
C ARG A 85 10.50 16.28 7.17
N THR A 86 9.78 15.81 8.19
CA THR A 86 8.37 16.15 8.38
C THR A 86 7.98 16.23 9.86
N ALA A 87 7.17 17.23 10.19
CA ALA A 87 6.46 17.30 11.48
C ALA A 87 5.04 16.70 11.38
N LYS A 88 4.64 16.22 10.20
CA LYS A 88 3.32 15.63 9.97
C LYS A 88 3.28 14.16 10.39
N PRO A 89 2.10 13.59 10.68
CA PRO A 89 1.97 12.18 11.02
C PRO A 89 2.43 11.26 9.89
N PHE A 90 3.03 10.13 10.28
CA PHE A 90 3.35 9.02 9.39
C PHE A 90 3.28 7.70 10.18
N GLY A 91 3.19 6.59 9.46
CA GLY A 91 3.14 5.25 10.03
C GLY A 91 4.37 4.41 9.73
N VAL A 92 4.42 3.24 10.38
CA VAL A 92 5.43 2.20 10.12
C VAL A 92 4.72 0.89 9.83
N ASN A 93 5.04 0.27 8.70
CA ASN A 93 4.56 -1.07 8.38
C ASN A 93 5.52 -2.13 8.91
N LEU A 94 4.99 -3.08 9.68
CA LEU A 94 5.67 -4.24 10.19
C LEU A 94 5.07 -5.51 9.59
N ILE A 95 5.92 -6.51 9.35
CA ILE A 95 5.51 -7.81 8.82
C ILE A 95 5.35 -8.78 10.01
N THR A 96 4.20 -9.42 10.11
CA THR A 96 3.86 -10.31 11.24
C THR A 96 4.83 -11.48 11.41
N MET A 97 5.44 -11.96 10.31
CA MET A 97 6.41 -13.05 10.32
C MET A 97 7.85 -12.58 10.50
N HIS A 98 8.11 -11.27 10.72
CA HIS A 98 9.47 -10.79 10.89
C HIS A 98 10.12 -11.37 12.16
N PRO A 99 11.33 -11.96 12.09
CA PRO A 99 11.95 -12.64 13.24
C PRO A 99 12.21 -11.71 14.43
N GLN A 100 12.39 -10.42 14.19
CA GLN A 100 12.59 -9.38 15.21
C GLN A 100 11.37 -8.46 15.38
N LEU A 101 10.16 -8.99 15.20
CA LEU A 101 8.93 -8.17 15.24
C LEU A 101 8.80 -7.40 16.57
N ASN A 102 9.08 -8.05 17.70
CA ASN A 102 8.94 -7.41 19.01
C ASN A 102 9.91 -6.24 19.18
N GLU A 103 11.15 -6.41 18.76
CA GLU A 103 12.17 -5.34 18.81
C GLU A 103 11.81 -4.17 17.88
N LEU A 104 11.23 -4.46 16.72
CA LEU A 104 10.73 -3.43 15.80
C LEU A 104 9.54 -2.66 16.39
N ILE A 105 8.64 -3.34 17.10
CA ILE A 105 7.54 -2.68 17.84
C ILE A 105 8.13 -1.77 18.94
N ASP A 106 9.16 -2.20 19.64
CA ASP A 106 9.83 -1.36 20.64
C ASP A 106 10.51 -0.13 20.05
N VAL A 107 11.08 -0.25 18.86
CA VAL A 107 11.61 0.90 18.10
C VAL A 107 10.48 1.89 17.84
N CYS A 108 9.34 1.44 17.33
CA CYS A 108 8.19 2.30 17.08
C CYS A 108 7.71 3.00 18.36
N ALA A 109 7.65 2.28 19.49
CA ALA A 109 7.25 2.83 20.77
C ALA A 109 8.23 3.90 21.29
N ARG A 110 9.56 3.65 21.23
CA ARG A 110 10.59 4.64 21.60
C ARG A 110 10.49 5.93 20.81
N HIS A 111 10.17 5.81 19.53
CA HIS A 111 9.95 6.95 18.65
C HIS A 111 8.56 7.54 18.75
N GLN A 112 7.66 7.02 19.58
CA GLN A 112 6.28 7.47 19.68
C GLN A 112 5.58 7.52 18.30
N VAL A 113 5.78 6.47 17.49
CA VAL A 113 5.09 6.31 16.22
C VAL A 113 3.60 6.21 16.49
N THR A 114 2.81 7.05 15.83
CA THR A 114 1.37 7.16 16.12
C THR A 114 0.55 6.01 15.53
N HIS A 115 1.02 5.40 14.43
CA HIS A 115 0.31 4.33 13.74
C HIS A 115 1.29 3.24 13.30
N VAL A 116 0.95 2.00 13.64
CA VAL A 116 1.62 0.79 13.14
C VAL A 116 0.68 0.07 12.20
N VAL A 117 1.18 -0.28 11.02
CA VAL A 117 0.45 -1.09 10.03
C VAL A 117 0.99 -2.51 10.09
N LEU A 118 0.14 -3.50 10.38
CA LEU A 118 0.52 -4.92 10.37
C LEU A 118 0.07 -5.60 9.07
N ALA A 119 1.03 -6.16 8.35
CA ALA A 119 0.81 -6.97 7.15
C ALA A 119 1.41 -8.38 7.31
N GLY A 120 0.98 -9.33 6.46
CA GLY A 120 1.51 -10.70 6.48
C GLY A 120 0.68 -11.70 7.30
N GLY A 121 -0.62 -11.43 7.48
CA GLY A 121 -1.56 -12.36 8.12
C GLY A 121 -1.80 -12.07 9.60
N LEU A 122 -2.13 -13.12 10.35
CA LEU A 122 -2.45 -12.99 11.77
C LEU A 122 -1.17 -12.68 12.58
N PRO A 123 -1.16 -11.62 13.40
CA PRO A 123 -0.03 -11.33 14.26
C PRO A 123 0.15 -12.40 15.33
N PRO A 124 1.39 -12.66 15.76
CA PRO A 124 1.65 -13.55 16.88
C PRO A 124 1.04 -13.00 18.17
N GLY A 125 0.79 -13.89 19.15
CA GLY A 125 0.18 -13.53 20.42
C GLY A 125 0.96 -12.42 21.13
N GLY A 126 0.25 -11.41 21.66
CA GLY A 126 0.81 -10.27 22.39
C GLY A 126 1.37 -9.13 21.53
N ALA A 127 1.53 -9.31 20.20
CA ALA A 127 2.04 -8.24 19.33
C ALA A 127 1.12 -7.01 19.31
N ILE A 128 -0.19 -7.23 19.22
CA ILE A 128 -1.19 -6.14 19.24
C ILE A 128 -1.14 -5.41 20.58
N ASP A 129 -1.14 -6.13 21.69
CA ASP A 129 -1.07 -5.54 23.02
C ASP A 129 0.20 -4.70 23.20
N ARG A 130 1.33 -5.17 22.68
CA ARG A 130 2.61 -4.45 22.73
C ARG A 130 2.58 -3.16 21.90
N ILE A 131 1.97 -3.17 20.72
CA ILE A 131 1.77 -1.97 19.87
C ILE A 131 0.92 -0.96 20.63
N LYS A 132 -0.19 -1.41 21.23
CA LYS A 132 -1.10 -0.57 22.00
C LYS A 132 -0.46 0.00 23.26
N ALA A 133 0.31 -0.82 23.98
CA ALA A 133 1.07 -0.37 25.15
C ALA A 133 2.11 0.70 24.80
N GLY A 134 2.65 0.68 23.57
CA GLY A 134 3.51 1.72 23.00
C GLY A 134 2.77 3.01 22.60
N GLY A 135 1.44 3.06 22.71
CA GLY A 135 0.60 4.21 22.39
C GLY A 135 0.23 4.35 20.91
N ALA A 136 0.62 3.41 20.06
CA ALA A 136 0.29 3.46 18.64
C ALA A 136 -1.11 2.89 18.33
N LYS A 137 -1.79 3.49 17.35
CA LYS A 137 -2.98 2.92 16.72
C LYS A 137 -2.57 1.81 15.75
N LEU A 138 -3.38 0.75 15.68
CA LEU A 138 -3.12 -0.39 14.81
C LEU A 138 -4.01 -0.35 13.58
N ILE A 139 -3.38 -0.37 12.40
CA ILE A 139 -4.02 -0.62 11.10
C ILE A 139 -3.68 -2.04 10.68
N ALA A 140 -4.68 -2.87 10.36
CA ALA A 140 -4.48 -4.27 9.96
C ALA A 140 -5.02 -4.53 8.55
N PHE A 141 -4.31 -5.38 7.79
CA PHE A 141 -4.81 -5.86 6.50
C PHE A 141 -5.87 -6.95 6.67
N ALA A 142 -6.93 -6.88 5.85
CA ALA A 142 -8.03 -7.85 5.87
C ALA A 142 -8.45 -8.24 4.45
N PRO A 143 -7.95 -9.37 3.92
CA PRO A 143 -8.27 -9.85 2.57
C PRO A 143 -9.62 -10.60 2.48
N ALA A 144 -10.39 -10.69 3.57
CA ALA A 144 -11.71 -11.32 3.63
C ALA A 144 -12.50 -10.85 4.85
N LEU A 145 -13.83 -10.87 4.77
CA LEU A 145 -14.74 -10.46 5.84
C LEU A 145 -14.49 -11.18 7.18
N ALA A 146 -14.22 -12.49 7.12
CA ALA A 146 -13.94 -13.28 8.33
C ALA A 146 -12.69 -12.77 9.05
N LEU A 147 -11.63 -12.43 8.31
CA LEU A 147 -10.40 -11.89 8.88
C LEU A 147 -10.61 -10.44 9.36
N ALA A 148 -11.37 -9.61 8.62
CA ALA A 148 -11.74 -8.27 9.06
C ALA A 148 -12.40 -8.30 10.46
N LYS A 149 -13.43 -9.11 10.63
CA LYS A 149 -14.09 -9.31 11.93
C LYS A 149 -13.15 -9.83 13.02
N LYS A 150 -12.20 -10.70 12.65
CA LYS A 150 -11.20 -11.21 13.59
C LYS A 150 -10.23 -10.12 14.02
N MET A 151 -9.71 -9.30 13.10
CA MET A 151 -8.80 -8.20 13.41
C MET A 151 -9.46 -7.16 14.33
N ILE A 152 -10.73 -6.81 14.07
CA ILE A 152 -11.51 -5.91 14.93
C ILE A 152 -11.57 -6.46 16.35
N ARG A 153 -11.97 -7.72 16.52
CA ARG A 153 -12.03 -8.37 17.86
C ARG A 153 -10.67 -8.46 18.54
N SER A 154 -9.59 -8.53 17.76
CA SER A 154 -8.22 -8.56 18.28
C SER A 154 -7.69 -7.17 18.64
N GLY A 155 -8.44 -6.10 18.39
CA GLY A 155 -8.08 -4.74 18.79
C GLY A 155 -7.49 -3.87 17.68
N ALA A 156 -7.68 -4.19 16.40
CA ALA A 156 -7.36 -3.26 15.32
C ALA A 156 -8.20 -1.97 15.45
N ASP A 157 -7.58 -0.83 15.18
CA ASP A 157 -8.22 0.49 15.21
C ASP A 157 -8.69 0.94 13.82
N ALA A 158 -8.11 0.36 12.77
CA ALA A 158 -8.54 0.53 11.38
C ALA A 158 -8.15 -0.70 10.54
N LEU A 159 -8.77 -0.82 9.38
CA LEU A 159 -8.47 -1.87 8.40
C LEU A 159 -8.03 -1.29 7.07
N VAL A 160 -7.18 -2.04 6.37
CA VAL A 160 -6.96 -1.91 4.93
C VAL A 160 -7.49 -3.17 4.25
N ILE A 161 -8.37 -3.02 3.28
CA ILE A 161 -8.78 -4.10 2.38
C ILE A 161 -8.06 -3.89 1.04
N GLU A 162 -7.37 -4.93 0.56
CA GLU A 162 -6.54 -4.83 -0.63
C GLU A 162 -6.92 -5.88 -1.66
N GLY A 163 -7.31 -5.42 -2.84
CA GLY A 163 -7.73 -6.27 -3.95
C GLY A 163 -6.56 -6.79 -4.81
N MET A 164 -6.89 -7.77 -5.65
CA MET A 164 -5.93 -8.42 -6.53
C MET A 164 -5.25 -7.49 -7.54
N GLU A 165 -5.76 -6.29 -7.77
CA GLU A 165 -5.18 -5.28 -8.67
C GLU A 165 -3.96 -4.56 -8.08
N ALA A 166 -3.67 -4.77 -6.80
CA ALA A 166 -2.47 -4.23 -6.14
C ALA A 166 -1.17 -4.79 -6.73
N GLY A 167 -0.07 -4.11 -6.50
CA GLY A 167 1.28 -4.60 -6.78
C GLY A 167 1.88 -5.31 -5.57
N GLY A 168 2.81 -6.23 -5.79
CA GLY A 168 3.36 -7.06 -4.73
C GLY A 168 2.44 -8.22 -4.36
N HIS A 169 2.45 -8.65 -3.10
CA HIS A 169 1.65 -9.77 -2.62
C HIS A 169 0.15 -9.44 -2.73
N ILE A 170 -0.61 -10.32 -3.38
CA ILE A 170 -2.03 -10.12 -3.66
C ILE A 170 -2.88 -11.32 -3.25
N GLY A 171 -4.13 -11.03 -2.86
CA GLY A 171 -5.18 -12.03 -2.77
C GLY A 171 -5.85 -12.30 -4.12
N PRO A 172 -6.78 -13.25 -4.20
CA PRO A 172 -7.45 -13.64 -5.44
C PRO A 172 -8.68 -12.80 -5.79
N VAL A 173 -9.13 -11.89 -4.93
CA VAL A 173 -10.40 -11.16 -5.08
C VAL A 173 -10.14 -9.73 -5.53
N SER A 174 -10.95 -9.24 -6.48
CA SER A 174 -10.85 -7.85 -6.95
C SER A 174 -11.22 -6.84 -5.86
N THR A 175 -10.63 -5.66 -5.93
CA THR A 175 -10.87 -4.55 -4.98
C THR A 175 -12.34 -4.19 -4.88
N SER A 176 -13.03 -4.12 -6.01
CA SER A 176 -14.46 -3.79 -6.06
C SER A 176 -15.35 -4.85 -5.40
N VAL A 177 -15.01 -6.14 -5.52
CA VAL A 177 -15.75 -7.23 -4.87
C VAL A 177 -15.48 -7.25 -3.37
N LEU A 178 -14.21 -7.07 -2.94
CA LEU A 178 -13.88 -6.96 -1.51
C LEU A 178 -14.59 -5.78 -0.84
N ALA A 179 -14.66 -4.62 -1.52
CA ALA A 179 -15.36 -3.47 -1.00
C ALA A 179 -16.86 -3.76 -0.78
N GLN A 180 -17.52 -4.41 -1.73
CA GLN A 180 -18.93 -4.83 -1.60
C GLN A 180 -19.15 -5.88 -0.50
N GLU A 181 -18.20 -6.80 -0.32
CA GLU A 181 -18.31 -7.86 0.69
C GLU A 181 -18.03 -7.33 2.10
N ILE A 182 -17.08 -6.42 2.28
CA ILE A 182 -16.55 -6.08 3.61
C ILE A 182 -17.16 -4.78 4.15
N LEU A 183 -17.21 -3.70 3.34
CA LEU A 183 -17.63 -2.37 3.83
C LEU A 183 -19.03 -2.37 4.47
N PRO A 184 -20.07 -2.99 3.92
CA PRO A 184 -21.42 -2.98 4.53
C PRO A 184 -21.48 -3.59 5.93
N HIS A 185 -20.49 -4.41 6.28
CA HIS A 185 -20.48 -5.17 7.54
C HIS A 185 -19.60 -4.59 8.63
N VAL A 186 -18.62 -3.74 8.29
CA VAL A 186 -17.62 -3.27 9.27
C VAL A 186 -17.35 -1.76 9.23
N ALA A 187 -17.69 -1.06 8.14
CA ALA A 187 -17.35 0.35 7.99
C ALA A 187 -18.04 1.27 9.02
N ALA A 188 -19.17 0.87 9.59
CA ALA A 188 -19.83 1.61 10.67
C ALA A 188 -19.03 1.55 11.98
N ASP A 189 -18.39 0.41 12.25
CA ASP A 189 -17.72 0.13 13.52
C ASP A 189 -16.28 0.66 13.54
N ILE A 190 -15.57 0.60 12.41
CA ILE A 190 -14.13 0.87 12.31
C ILE A 190 -13.79 1.60 10.99
N PRO A 191 -12.79 2.52 10.96
CA PRO A 191 -12.27 3.07 9.72
C PRO A 191 -11.74 1.98 8.79
N VAL A 192 -12.18 1.97 7.51
CA VAL A 192 -11.71 1.04 6.49
C VAL A 192 -11.15 1.81 5.30
N PHE A 193 -9.91 1.53 4.95
CA PHE A 193 -9.22 2.06 3.77
C PHE A 193 -9.23 1.01 2.66
N VAL A 194 -9.43 1.45 1.42
CA VAL A 194 -9.43 0.57 0.24
C VAL A 194 -8.12 0.70 -0.51
N ALA A 195 -7.52 -0.42 -0.89
CA ALA A 195 -6.27 -0.49 -1.62
C ALA A 195 -6.36 -1.42 -2.84
N GLY A 196 -5.49 -1.19 -3.82
CA GLY A 196 -5.40 -2.01 -5.04
C GLY A 196 -6.13 -1.39 -6.24
N GLY A 197 -5.39 -1.21 -7.34
CA GLY A 197 -5.93 -0.73 -8.61
C GLY A 197 -6.30 0.75 -8.68
N ILE A 198 -6.20 1.50 -7.58
CA ILE A 198 -6.59 2.92 -7.53
C ILE A 198 -5.48 3.75 -8.16
N GLY A 199 -5.84 4.51 -9.21
CA GLY A 199 -4.89 5.37 -9.92
C GLY A 199 -5.46 6.74 -10.27
N ARG A 200 -6.77 6.98 -10.01
CA ARG A 200 -7.49 8.22 -10.31
C ARG A 200 -8.46 8.59 -9.19
N GLY A 201 -8.77 9.88 -9.09
CA GLY A 201 -9.66 10.42 -8.06
C GLY A 201 -11.10 9.94 -8.17
N GLU A 202 -11.61 9.63 -9.38
CA GLU A 202 -12.97 9.09 -9.56
C GLU A 202 -13.13 7.72 -8.87
N ALA A 203 -12.06 6.91 -8.82
CA ALA A 203 -12.07 5.66 -8.08
C ALA A 203 -12.06 5.90 -6.56
N ILE A 204 -11.34 6.92 -6.10
CA ILE A 204 -11.39 7.37 -4.69
C ILE A 204 -12.81 7.73 -4.30
N ALA A 205 -13.47 8.62 -5.08
CA ALA A 205 -14.85 9.03 -4.86
C ALA A 205 -15.80 7.83 -4.77
N ALA A 206 -15.67 6.87 -5.70
CA ALA A 206 -16.53 5.69 -5.72
C ALA A 206 -16.39 4.83 -4.45
N TYR A 207 -15.16 4.57 -3.96
CA TYR A 207 -14.97 3.79 -2.74
C TYR A 207 -15.41 4.53 -1.47
N LEU A 208 -15.26 5.85 -1.42
CA LEU A 208 -15.78 6.66 -0.33
C LEU A 208 -17.32 6.59 -0.26
N GLU A 209 -18.00 6.67 -1.40
CA GLU A 209 -19.47 6.52 -1.49
C GLU A 209 -19.94 5.10 -1.11
N MET A 210 -19.09 4.07 -1.29
CA MET A 210 -19.36 2.71 -0.81
C MET A 210 -19.16 2.56 0.71
N GLY A 211 -18.65 3.59 1.41
CA GLY A 211 -18.46 3.59 2.86
C GLY A 211 -17.02 3.45 3.33
N ALA A 212 -16.03 3.43 2.44
CA ALA A 212 -14.64 3.58 2.83
C ALA A 212 -14.40 4.98 3.45
N VAL A 213 -13.41 5.10 4.33
CA VAL A 213 -13.04 6.39 4.92
C VAL A 213 -11.82 7.02 4.25
N GLY A 214 -11.18 6.30 3.36
CA GLY A 214 -10.00 6.71 2.61
C GLY A 214 -9.46 5.58 1.76
N VAL A 215 -8.30 5.79 1.17
CA VAL A 215 -7.65 4.87 0.25
C VAL A 215 -6.16 4.70 0.56
N GLN A 216 -5.58 3.58 0.09
CA GLN A 216 -4.14 3.37 0.09
C GLN A 216 -3.64 3.16 -1.35
N LEU A 217 -2.61 3.91 -1.73
CA LEU A 217 -1.97 3.84 -3.05
C LEU A 217 -0.48 3.47 -2.91
N GLY A 218 -0.01 2.56 -3.74
CA GLY A 218 1.42 2.26 -3.88
C GLY A 218 1.93 2.73 -5.24
N THR A 219 1.45 2.08 -6.30
CA THR A 219 1.91 2.22 -7.67
C THR A 219 1.98 3.67 -8.19
N ARG A 220 1.01 4.52 -7.80
CA ARG A 220 1.00 5.95 -8.19
C ARG A 220 2.18 6.73 -7.62
N PHE A 221 2.67 6.36 -6.43
CA PHE A 221 3.79 7.06 -5.79
C PHE A 221 5.17 6.55 -6.18
N VAL A 222 5.28 5.43 -6.90
CA VAL A 222 6.59 4.87 -7.33
C VAL A 222 7.38 5.85 -8.18
N CYS A 223 6.71 6.55 -9.09
CA CYS A 223 7.33 7.53 -9.99
C CYS A 223 7.31 8.96 -9.44
N ALA A 224 7.12 9.12 -8.13
CA ALA A 224 7.32 10.43 -7.50
C ALA A 224 8.79 10.88 -7.64
N THR A 225 9.02 12.20 -7.80
CA THR A 225 10.36 12.76 -7.87
C THR A 225 11.15 12.51 -6.60
N GLU A 226 10.46 12.42 -5.46
CA GLU A 226 11.04 12.13 -4.14
C GLU A 226 11.33 10.64 -3.91
N SER A 227 10.81 9.75 -4.75
CA SER A 227 11.10 8.31 -4.66
C SER A 227 12.54 8.01 -5.08
N ILE A 228 13.26 7.25 -4.27
CA ILE A 228 14.64 6.81 -4.54
C ILE A 228 14.74 5.68 -5.55
N ALA A 229 13.61 5.15 -6.04
CA ALA A 229 13.62 4.07 -7.01
C ALA A 229 14.47 4.45 -8.24
N HIS A 230 15.29 3.51 -8.70
CA HIS A 230 16.21 3.72 -9.83
C HIS A 230 15.47 4.20 -11.08
N ALA A 231 16.11 5.07 -11.87
CA ALA A 231 15.50 5.65 -13.08
C ALA A 231 14.97 4.59 -14.07
N ASN A 232 15.63 3.43 -14.18
CA ASN A 232 15.15 2.34 -15.02
C ASN A 232 13.84 1.73 -14.48
N PHE A 233 13.71 1.63 -13.15
CA PHE A 233 12.49 1.15 -12.49
C PHE A 233 11.31 2.08 -12.78
N LYS A 234 11.49 3.40 -12.58
CA LYS A 234 10.49 4.42 -12.91
C LYS A 234 10.13 4.41 -14.40
N LYS A 235 11.12 4.28 -15.30
CA LYS A 235 10.88 4.16 -16.75
C LYS A 235 10.06 2.93 -17.12
N ALA A 236 10.26 1.79 -16.44
CA ALA A 236 9.46 0.59 -16.65
C ALA A 236 7.98 0.84 -16.30
N PHE A 237 7.70 1.53 -15.20
CA PHE A 237 6.33 1.94 -14.82
C PHE A 237 5.70 2.86 -15.86
N ILE A 238 6.38 3.92 -16.28
CA ILE A 238 5.86 4.92 -17.22
C ILE A 238 5.50 4.32 -18.58
N ARG A 239 6.23 3.26 -19.00
CA ARG A 239 6.00 2.57 -20.27
C ARG A 239 4.93 1.49 -20.21
N ALA A 240 4.60 1.01 -19.02
CA ALA A 240 3.68 -0.10 -18.82
C ALA A 240 2.23 0.30 -19.01
N SER A 241 1.41 -0.67 -19.36
CA SER A 241 -0.05 -0.62 -19.32
C SER A 241 -0.58 -1.56 -18.23
N ALA A 242 -1.85 -1.43 -17.86
CA ALA A 242 -2.46 -2.26 -16.82
C ALA A 242 -2.31 -3.77 -17.08
N ARG A 243 -2.37 -4.19 -18.35
CA ARG A 243 -2.24 -5.61 -18.76
C ARG A 243 -0.84 -6.18 -18.58
N ASP A 244 0.18 -5.33 -18.43
CA ASP A 244 1.57 -5.77 -18.29
C ASP A 244 1.89 -6.15 -16.84
N ALA A 245 1.04 -5.70 -15.88
CA ALA A 245 1.12 -6.07 -14.47
C ALA A 245 0.33 -7.37 -14.21
N ILE A 246 1.02 -8.50 -14.23
CA ILE A 246 0.44 -9.84 -14.13
C ILE A 246 0.82 -10.51 -12.80
N PRO A 247 -0.03 -11.40 -12.24
CA PRO A 247 0.34 -12.17 -11.06
C PRO A 247 1.34 -13.26 -11.41
N SER A 248 2.24 -13.56 -10.49
CA SER A 248 3.05 -14.77 -10.53
C SER A 248 2.17 -16.02 -10.39
N VAL A 249 2.63 -17.12 -10.96
CA VAL A 249 1.91 -18.40 -10.88
C VAL A 249 2.47 -19.21 -9.72
N GLN A 250 1.60 -19.75 -8.87
CA GLN A 250 1.97 -20.79 -7.91
C GLN A 250 2.11 -22.13 -8.65
N ILE A 251 3.32 -22.67 -8.68
CA ILE A 251 3.61 -23.94 -9.38
C ILE A 251 3.26 -25.15 -8.51
N ASP A 252 3.63 -25.09 -7.22
CA ASP A 252 3.36 -26.16 -6.28
C ASP A 252 2.52 -25.63 -5.11
N PRO A 253 1.32 -26.21 -4.83
CA PRO A 253 0.46 -25.74 -3.76
C PRO A 253 1.02 -25.97 -2.35
N ARG A 254 2.04 -26.82 -2.19
CA ARG A 254 2.73 -27.04 -0.91
C ARG A 254 3.64 -25.85 -0.55
N LEU A 255 4.14 -25.16 -1.56
CA LEU A 255 4.89 -23.92 -1.36
C LEU A 255 3.85 -22.79 -1.22
N PRO A 256 3.70 -22.18 -0.04
CA PRO A 256 2.73 -21.11 0.16
C PRO A 256 3.24 -19.82 -0.47
N VAL A 257 3.43 -19.86 -1.76
CA VAL A 257 3.76 -18.69 -2.58
C VAL A 257 2.49 -17.88 -2.71
N ILE A 258 2.37 -16.83 -1.91
CA ILE A 258 1.35 -15.82 -2.14
C ILE A 258 1.66 -15.19 -3.51
N PRO A 259 0.70 -15.15 -4.46
CA PRO A 259 0.95 -14.57 -5.75
C PRO A 259 1.44 -13.13 -5.63
N VAL A 260 2.44 -12.78 -6.43
CA VAL A 260 3.01 -11.43 -6.50
C VAL A 260 2.68 -10.84 -7.85
N ARG A 261 2.05 -9.65 -7.85
CA ARG A 261 1.82 -8.92 -9.10
C ARG A 261 3.01 -8.02 -9.42
N ALA A 262 3.57 -8.22 -10.60
CA ALA A 262 4.70 -7.45 -11.13
C ALA A 262 4.57 -7.26 -12.65
N LEU A 263 5.37 -6.38 -13.24
CA LEU A 263 5.50 -6.27 -14.68
C LEU A 263 6.15 -7.54 -15.25
N LYS A 264 5.57 -8.03 -16.33
CA LYS A 264 6.08 -9.23 -17.03
C LYS A 264 7.50 -8.98 -17.57
N ASN A 265 8.46 -9.78 -17.11
CA ASN A 265 9.87 -9.72 -17.52
C ASN A 265 10.54 -11.10 -17.41
N ARG A 266 11.87 -11.18 -17.63
CA ARG A 266 12.63 -12.43 -17.51
C ARG A 266 12.67 -12.98 -16.09
N GLU A 267 12.61 -12.12 -15.09
CA GLU A 267 12.61 -12.51 -13.68
C GLU A 267 11.40 -13.39 -13.32
N MET A 268 10.20 -13.09 -13.82
CA MET A 268 9.01 -13.91 -13.57
C MET A 268 9.17 -15.34 -14.11
N VAL A 269 9.86 -15.52 -15.25
CA VAL A 269 10.19 -16.84 -15.79
C VAL A 269 11.21 -17.55 -14.91
N ALA A 270 12.22 -16.83 -14.43
CA ALA A 270 13.23 -17.35 -13.51
C ALA A 270 12.60 -17.76 -12.16
N PHE A 271 11.63 -17.00 -11.67
CA PHE A 271 10.89 -17.36 -10.46
C PHE A 271 10.09 -18.67 -10.61
N ALA A 272 9.42 -18.86 -11.75
CA ALA A 272 8.73 -20.13 -12.02
C ALA A 272 9.71 -21.31 -12.03
N ALA A 273 10.87 -21.15 -12.66
CA ALA A 273 11.93 -22.16 -12.66
C ALA A 273 12.46 -22.45 -11.24
N LYS A 274 12.64 -21.39 -10.41
CA LYS A 274 13.05 -21.54 -9.01
C LYS A 274 12.03 -22.30 -8.17
N GLN A 275 10.75 -22.07 -8.36
CA GLN A 275 9.71 -22.85 -7.70
C GLN A 275 9.81 -24.34 -8.04
N ILE A 276 10.02 -24.67 -9.31
CA ILE A 276 10.19 -26.07 -9.78
C ILE A 276 11.42 -26.70 -9.13
N GLU A 277 12.57 -26.00 -9.11
CA GLU A 277 13.80 -26.47 -8.45
C GLU A 277 13.55 -26.77 -6.96
N VAL A 278 12.95 -25.83 -6.24
CA VAL A 278 12.69 -25.99 -4.80
C VAL A 278 11.70 -27.15 -4.55
N ALA A 279 10.66 -27.30 -5.36
CA ALA A 279 9.72 -28.40 -5.26
C ALA A 279 10.39 -29.76 -5.50
N GLN A 280 11.28 -29.89 -6.49
CA GLN A 280 12.05 -31.11 -6.76
C GLN A 280 12.98 -31.48 -5.59
N ARG A 281 13.65 -30.52 -4.99
CA ARG A 281 14.52 -30.73 -3.81
C ARG A 281 13.72 -31.13 -2.58
N LEU A 282 12.50 -30.59 -2.42
CA LEU A 282 11.56 -31.00 -1.39
C LEU A 282 11.09 -32.45 -1.61
N ASP A 283 10.74 -32.84 -2.86
CA ASP A 283 10.31 -34.19 -3.21
C ASP A 283 11.42 -35.24 -3.02
N SER A 284 12.66 -34.87 -3.28
CA SER A 284 13.83 -35.75 -3.05
C SER A 284 14.23 -35.88 -1.57
N GLY A 285 13.64 -35.09 -0.68
CA GLY A 285 14.02 -35.06 0.74
C GLY A 285 15.34 -34.34 1.01
N GLU A 286 15.87 -33.59 0.04
CA GLU A 286 17.11 -32.80 0.21
C GLU A 286 16.91 -31.63 1.18
N ILE A 287 15.69 -31.04 1.17
CA ILE A 287 15.31 -29.92 2.03
C ILE A 287 13.97 -30.17 2.71
N GLU A 288 13.80 -29.58 3.88
CA GLU A 288 12.53 -29.60 4.61
C GLU A 288 11.58 -28.48 4.16
N MET A 289 10.27 -28.63 4.46
CA MET A 289 9.22 -27.70 4.05
C MET A 289 9.51 -26.22 4.46
N MET A 290 9.98 -26.02 5.69
CA MET A 290 10.30 -24.69 6.20
C MET A 290 11.46 -24.04 5.42
N GLU A 291 12.46 -24.83 5.07
CA GLU A 291 13.61 -24.36 4.27
C GLU A 291 13.16 -24.02 2.85
N ALA A 292 12.30 -24.84 2.25
CA ALA A 292 11.71 -24.58 0.94
C ALA A 292 10.96 -23.23 0.91
N GLN A 293 10.13 -22.98 1.92
CA GLN A 293 9.41 -21.72 2.07
C GLN A 293 10.34 -20.50 2.19
N LEU A 294 11.37 -20.61 3.05
CA LEU A 294 12.37 -19.55 3.22
C LEU A 294 13.15 -19.25 1.94
N GLN A 295 13.49 -20.28 1.14
CA GLN A 295 14.16 -20.07 -0.14
C GLN A 295 13.33 -19.24 -1.12
N ILE A 296 12.02 -19.45 -1.15
CA ILE A 296 11.09 -18.67 -1.99
C ILE A 296 11.02 -17.21 -1.51
N GLU A 297 10.87 -16.99 -0.20
CA GLU A 297 10.79 -15.63 0.37
C GLU A 297 12.10 -14.83 0.14
N HIS A 298 13.25 -15.45 0.37
CA HIS A 298 14.54 -14.82 0.11
C HIS A 298 14.77 -14.49 -1.36
N TYR A 299 14.25 -15.32 -2.26
CA TYR A 299 14.32 -15.06 -3.69
C TYR A 299 13.60 -13.76 -4.07
N TRP A 300 12.39 -13.56 -3.58
CA TRP A 300 11.59 -12.37 -3.84
C TRP A 300 12.22 -11.09 -3.28
N ALA A 301 12.66 -11.13 -2.04
CA ALA A 301 13.27 -9.96 -1.38
C ALA A 301 14.51 -9.47 -2.15
N GLY A 302 15.34 -10.39 -2.62
CA GLY A 302 16.52 -10.09 -3.43
C GLY A 302 16.18 -9.57 -4.83
N ALA A 303 15.18 -10.17 -5.48
CA ALA A 303 14.74 -9.77 -6.82
C ALA A 303 14.17 -8.34 -6.83
N LEU A 304 13.36 -7.99 -5.82
CA LEU A 304 12.81 -6.65 -5.71
C LEU A 304 13.90 -5.59 -5.50
N ARG A 305 14.87 -5.86 -4.61
CA ARG A 305 15.99 -4.94 -4.38
C ARG A 305 16.79 -4.67 -5.65
N ARG A 306 17.10 -5.73 -6.43
CA ARG A 306 17.82 -5.58 -7.71
C ARG A 306 17.10 -4.64 -8.66
N ALA A 307 15.77 -4.76 -8.77
CA ALA A 307 15.01 -3.88 -9.66
C ALA A 307 14.95 -2.44 -9.15
N VAL A 308 14.60 -2.24 -7.85
CA VAL A 308 14.36 -0.91 -7.27
C VAL A 308 15.66 -0.13 -7.10
N ILE A 309 16.70 -0.75 -6.57
CA ILE A 309 17.94 -0.07 -6.15
C ILE A 309 19.00 -0.14 -7.27
N ASP A 310 19.22 -1.35 -7.82
CA ASP A 310 20.30 -1.55 -8.78
C ASP A 310 19.83 -1.26 -10.22
N GLY A 311 18.50 -1.10 -10.46
CA GLY A 311 17.92 -0.76 -11.76
C GLY A 311 17.89 -1.90 -12.76
N ASP A 312 18.10 -3.14 -12.31
CA ASP A 312 17.97 -4.35 -13.14
C ASP A 312 16.50 -4.76 -13.26
N VAL A 313 15.80 -4.14 -14.19
CA VAL A 313 14.37 -4.37 -14.42
C VAL A 313 14.05 -5.66 -15.16
N GLU A 314 15.06 -6.34 -15.71
CA GLU A 314 14.89 -7.64 -16.40
C GLU A 314 15.23 -8.84 -15.51
N GLY A 315 16.25 -8.69 -14.64
CA GLY A 315 16.68 -9.73 -13.69
C GLY A 315 16.16 -9.50 -12.27
N GLY A 316 15.38 -8.44 -12.05
CA GLY A 316 14.74 -8.12 -10.79
C GLY A 316 13.22 -8.07 -10.88
N SER A 317 12.52 -8.15 -9.75
CA SER A 317 11.07 -8.08 -9.69
C SER A 317 10.60 -6.62 -9.74
N VAL A 318 9.81 -6.27 -10.76
CA VAL A 318 9.20 -4.95 -10.92
C VAL A 318 7.77 -4.99 -10.40
N MET A 319 7.62 -5.03 -9.06
CA MET A 319 6.30 -5.11 -8.42
C MET A 319 5.48 -3.86 -8.74
N ALA A 320 4.37 -4.04 -9.44
CA ALA A 320 3.48 -2.98 -9.89
C ALA A 320 2.03 -3.46 -9.89
N GLY A 321 1.11 -2.64 -9.40
CA GLY A 321 -0.32 -2.86 -9.53
C GLY A 321 -0.84 -2.49 -10.93
N GLN A 322 -2.07 -2.86 -11.23
CA GLN A 322 -2.69 -2.57 -12.54
C GLN A 322 -2.93 -1.07 -12.76
N SER A 323 -2.95 -0.26 -11.70
CA SER A 323 -2.93 1.21 -11.80
C SER A 323 -1.66 1.78 -12.46
N VAL A 324 -0.63 0.97 -12.73
CA VAL A 324 0.55 1.36 -13.51
C VAL A 324 0.18 1.97 -14.85
N GLY A 325 -0.90 1.53 -15.47
CA GLY A 325 -1.42 2.10 -16.72
C GLY A 325 -1.78 3.60 -16.64
N MET A 326 -1.93 4.15 -15.42
CA MET A 326 -2.23 5.56 -15.16
C MET A 326 -0.99 6.38 -14.75
N VAL A 327 0.18 5.74 -14.57
CA VAL A 327 1.47 6.41 -14.32
C VAL A 327 2.08 6.79 -15.66
N LYS A 328 2.16 8.09 -15.96
CA LYS A 328 2.59 8.57 -17.30
C LYS A 328 3.89 9.34 -17.31
N ARG A 329 4.27 9.89 -16.18
CA ARG A 329 5.48 10.70 -16.01
C ARG A 329 6.01 10.58 -14.58
N GLU A 330 7.20 11.09 -14.37
CA GLU A 330 7.73 11.39 -13.05
C GLU A 330 7.22 12.78 -12.63
N GLU A 331 6.68 12.90 -11.42
CA GLU A 331 6.07 14.13 -10.91
C GLU A 331 6.18 14.21 -9.38
N PRO A 332 6.18 15.42 -8.78
CA PRO A 332 6.22 15.57 -7.33
C PRO A 332 5.01 14.92 -6.64
N VAL A 333 5.21 14.37 -5.43
CA VAL A 333 4.11 13.81 -4.62
C VAL A 333 2.97 14.81 -4.43
N ALA A 334 3.30 16.10 -4.24
CA ALA A 334 2.29 17.14 -4.07
C ALA A 334 1.36 17.28 -5.29
N GLU A 335 1.91 17.16 -6.51
CA GLU A 335 1.12 17.18 -7.74
C GLU A 335 0.27 15.92 -7.88
N ILE A 336 0.81 14.74 -7.52
CA ILE A 336 0.05 13.49 -7.53
C ILE A 336 -1.16 13.57 -6.60
N ILE A 337 -0.99 14.06 -5.37
CA ILE A 337 -2.08 14.17 -4.40
C ILE A 337 -3.09 15.23 -4.86
N ALA A 338 -2.63 16.39 -5.35
CA ALA A 338 -3.51 17.43 -5.86
C ALA A 338 -4.38 16.93 -7.03
N GLU A 339 -3.79 16.25 -8.02
CA GLU A 339 -4.51 15.65 -9.15
C GLU A 339 -5.60 14.67 -8.67
N LEU A 340 -5.26 13.76 -7.74
CA LEU A 340 -6.20 12.77 -7.20
C LEU A 340 -7.36 13.43 -6.43
N VAL A 341 -7.07 14.48 -5.67
CA VAL A 341 -8.08 15.25 -4.92
C VAL A 341 -8.99 16.01 -5.88
N GLU A 342 -8.44 16.76 -6.83
CA GLU A 342 -9.21 17.50 -7.83
C GLU A 342 -10.13 16.59 -8.64
N GLU A 343 -9.64 15.42 -9.09
CA GLU A 343 -10.45 14.42 -9.80
C GLU A 343 -11.57 13.86 -8.91
N ALA A 344 -11.31 13.59 -7.62
CA ALA A 344 -12.31 13.10 -6.69
C ALA A 344 -13.39 14.16 -6.41
N GLU A 345 -13.00 15.42 -6.21
CA GLU A 345 -13.92 16.54 -6.02
C GLU A 345 -14.79 16.75 -7.24
N ALA A 346 -14.21 16.74 -8.45
CA ALA A 346 -14.97 16.85 -9.70
C ALA A 346 -15.97 15.71 -9.87
N ALA A 347 -15.57 14.47 -9.56
CA ALA A 347 -16.47 13.32 -9.63
C ALA A 347 -17.63 13.42 -8.64
N LEU A 348 -17.39 13.88 -7.41
CA LEU A 348 -18.44 14.06 -6.39
C LEU A 348 -19.34 15.24 -6.69
N GLY A 349 -18.80 16.35 -7.20
CA GLY A 349 -19.57 17.52 -7.59
C GLY A 349 -20.51 17.28 -8.80
N SER A 350 -20.16 16.35 -9.69
CA SER A 350 -21.00 15.99 -10.84
C SER A 350 -22.15 15.04 -10.51
N ARG A 351 -22.17 14.43 -9.31
CA ARG A 351 -23.16 13.44 -8.86
C ARG A 351 -24.20 14.01 -7.90
N GLY A 352 -24.05 15.28 -7.50
CA GLY A 352 -24.99 16.06 -6.69
C GLY A 352 -25.80 16.96 -7.58
#